data_e467581b2187a61c42701b4d9ed9e2bb
#
_entry.id   e467581b2187a61c42701b4d9ed9e2bb
#
_cell.length_a   1.000
_cell.length_b   1.000
_cell.length_c   1.000
_cell.angle_alpha   90.00
_cell.angle_beta   90.00
_cell.angle_gamma   90.00
#
_symmetry.space_group_name_H-M   'P 1'
#
loop_
_entity.id
_entity.type
_entity.pdbx_description
1 polymer ?
#
loop_
_entity_poly.entity_id
_entity_poly.type
_entity_poly.pdbx_seq_one_letter_code
_entity_poly.pdbx_strand_id
1 'polypeptide(L)'
;INNNRWWMDSSIIYRILLIFLFLISPAHTIEFQGKFLQGHYILGKTNPKARIFVGKKEVKVSKDGDFVFGIDRDQKYDLTFTEIVEGRKITITKKVLKRKYNIQRIDGLAESKVTPPESVYKRIKKENNAIGEARAINSNLQFFKEKFIMPVEGIISGVYGSQRILNGKPRW
;
A
#
# COMPACT_ATOMS: atom_id res chain seq x y z
N ILE A 1 -49.86 52.47 -3.94
CA ILE A 1 -49.10 51.48 -3.13
C ILE A 1 -48.95 50.28 -4.03
N ASN A 2 -47.75 50.16 -4.63
CA ASN A 2 -47.45 49.11 -5.62
C ASN A 2 -46.78 47.94 -4.89
N ASN A 3 -47.51 46.83 -4.68
CA ASN A 3 -47.06 45.65 -3.98
C ASN A 3 -46.50 44.66 -5.03
N ASN A 4 -45.25 44.90 -5.51
CA ASN A 4 -44.57 43.96 -6.36
C ASN A 4 -44.09 42.78 -5.49
N ARG A 5 -44.96 41.76 -5.30
CA ARG A 5 -44.61 40.49 -4.74
C ARG A 5 -43.88 39.68 -5.82
N TRP A 6 -42.56 39.60 -5.74
CA TRP A 6 -41.75 38.68 -6.54
C TRP A 6 -41.96 37.23 -6.03
N TRP A 7 -43.03 36.58 -6.48
CA TRP A 7 -43.18 35.15 -6.32
C TRP A 7 -42.40 34.46 -7.44
N MET A 8 -41.26 33.90 -7.14
CA MET A 8 -40.63 32.97 -8.09
C MET A 8 -41.58 31.79 -8.28
N ASP A 9 -41.91 31.51 -9.53
CA ASP A 9 -42.78 30.40 -9.93
C ASP A 9 -42.18 29.10 -9.34
N SER A 10 -43.01 28.35 -8.62
CA SER A 10 -42.57 27.07 -8.01
C SER A 10 -41.97 26.12 -9.04
N SER A 11 -42.41 26.19 -10.30
CA SER A 11 -41.84 25.39 -11.39
C SER A 11 -40.38 25.75 -11.70
N ILE A 12 -39.98 27.02 -11.52
CA ILE A 12 -38.61 27.48 -11.71
C ILE A 12 -37.73 26.97 -10.56
N ILE A 13 -38.24 27.01 -9.34
CA ILE A 13 -37.53 26.47 -8.15
C ILE A 13 -37.27 24.99 -8.31
N TYR A 14 -38.25 24.19 -8.73
CA TYR A 14 -38.09 22.76 -8.98
C TYR A 14 -37.10 22.47 -10.11
N ARG A 15 -37.11 23.28 -11.19
CA ARG A 15 -36.12 23.12 -12.30
C ARG A 15 -34.70 23.43 -11.83
N ILE A 16 -34.49 24.49 -11.04
CA ILE A 16 -33.19 24.83 -10.46
C ILE A 16 -32.73 23.75 -9.48
N LEU A 17 -33.62 23.23 -8.61
CA LEU A 17 -33.32 22.14 -7.68
C LEU A 17 -32.95 20.84 -8.41
N LEU A 18 -33.62 20.53 -9.51
CA LEU A 18 -33.33 19.36 -10.34
C LEU A 18 -31.97 19.49 -11.05
N ILE A 19 -31.59 20.69 -11.51
CA ILE A 19 -30.27 20.96 -12.09
C ILE A 19 -29.16 20.83 -11.03
N PHE A 20 -29.42 21.30 -9.80
CA PHE A 20 -28.48 21.18 -8.69
C PHE A 20 -28.25 19.73 -8.26
N LEU A 21 -29.27 18.86 -8.36
CA LEU A 21 -29.16 17.43 -8.06
C LEU A 21 -28.25 16.69 -9.04
N PHE A 22 -28.17 17.14 -10.29
CA PHE A 22 -27.29 16.54 -11.32
C PHE A 22 -25.84 17.01 -11.25
N LEU A 23 -25.52 18.04 -10.44
CA LEU A 23 -24.15 18.55 -10.28
C LEU A 23 -23.36 17.87 -9.15
N ILE A 24 -23.99 16.97 -8.39
CA ILE A 24 -23.30 16.19 -7.36
C ILE A 24 -22.58 15.02 -8.04
N SER A 25 -21.45 15.31 -8.69
CA SER A 25 -20.53 14.24 -9.09
C SER A 25 -19.99 13.60 -7.82
N PRO A 26 -20.07 12.27 -7.66
CA PRO A 26 -19.46 11.61 -6.52
C PRO A 26 -17.96 11.93 -6.54
N ALA A 27 -17.48 12.60 -5.51
CA ALA A 27 -16.06 12.81 -5.32
C ALA A 27 -15.45 11.43 -4.98
N HIS A 28 -14.96 10.73 -6.02
CA HIS A 28 -14.19 9.52 -5.81
C HIS A 28 -12.91 9.90 -5.09
N THR A 29 -12.84 9.59 -3.82
CA THR A 29 -11.66 9.74 -2.99
C THR A 29 -11.05 8.36 -2.80
N ILE A 30 -9.71 8.26 -2.81
CA ILE A 30 -9.04 7.00 -2.49
C ILE A 30 -9.45 6.54 -1.09
N GLU A 31 -10.02 5.35 -1.01
CA GLU A 31 -10.29 4.69 0.25
C GLU A 31 -9.09 3.83 0.64
N PHE A 32 -8.73 3.83 1.93
CA PHE A 32 -7.62 3.06 2.45
C PHE A 32 -8.08 2.13 3.57
N GLN A 33 -7.66 0.88 3.48
CA GLN A 33 -7.83 -0.12 4.52
C GLN A 33 -6.46 -0.59 5.01
N GLY A 34 -6.25 -0.57 6.32
CA GLY A 34 -4.99 -0.96 6.96
C GLY A 34 -4.43 0.15 7.85
N LYS A 35 -3.25 -0.10 8.42
CA LYS A 35 -2.56 0.85 9.32
C LYS A 35 -1.35 1.42 8.61
N PHE A 36 -1.23 2.74 8.55
CA PHE A 36 -0.04 3.43 8.06
C PHE A 36 1.09 3.32 9.09
N LEU A 37 1.67 2.13 9.18
CA LEU A 37 2.70 1.75 10.14
C LEU A 37 3.85 1.06 9.38
N GLN A 38 5.09 1.34 9.76
CA GLN A 38 6.28 0.71 9.16
C GLN A 38 6.12 -0.81 9.07
N GLY A 39 6.47 -1.39 7.91
CA GLY A 39 6.42 -2.82 7.64
C GLY A 39 5.01 -3.40 7.49
N HIS A 40 3.98 -2.57 7.39
CA HIS A 40 2.62 -2.99 7.07
C HIS A 40 2.32 -2.82 5.58
N TYR A 41 1.19 -3.33 5.14
CA TYR A 41 0.64 -3.05 3.82
C TYR A 41 -0.71 -2.33 3.95
N ILE A 42 -1.06 -1.61 2.90
CA ILE A 42 -2.32 -0.89 2.76
C ILE A 42 -3.04 -1.46 1.55
N LEU A 43 -4.31 -1.77 1.72
CA LEU A 43 -5.22 -1.96 0.60
C LEU A 43 -5.87 -0.62 0.28
N GLY A 44 -5.99 -0.35 -1.00
CA GLY A 44 -6.64 0.86 -1.47
C GLY A 44 -7.74 0.56 -2.49
N LYS A 45 -8.73 1.43 -2.53
CA LYS A 45 -9.82 1.43 -3.51
C LYS A 45 -9.89 2.78 -4.17
N THR A 46 -10.00 2.79 -5.49
CA THR A 46 -10.09 4.00 -6.31
C THR A 46 -10.94 3.77 -7.54
N ASN A 47 -11.09 4.78 -8.39
CA ASN A 47 -11.71 4.60 -9.70
C ASN A 47 -10.91 3.59 -10.55
N PRO A 48 -11.53 2.60 -11.19
CA PRO A 48 -10.85 1.62 -12.03
C PRO A 48 -10.00 2.21 -13.18
N LYS A 49 -10.35 3.42 -13.62
CA LYS A 49 -9.60 4.16 -14.66
C LYS A 49 -8.50 5.05 -14.10
N ALA A 50 -8.36 5.11 -12.77
CA ALA A 50 -7.36 5.96 -12.15
C ALA A 50 -5.96 5.35 -12.24
N ARG A 51 -4.96 6.22 -12.33
CA ARG A 51 -3.56 5.88 -12.10
C ARG A 51 -3.18 6.37 -10.72
N ILE A 52 -2.58 5.49 -9.94
CA ILE A 52 -2.13 5.79 -8.57
C ILE A 52 -0.60 5.83 -8.54
N PHE A 53 -0.07 6.87 -7.93
CA PHE A 53 1.36 7.02 -7.67
C PHE A 53 1.59 7.16 -6.17
N VAL A 54 2.65 6.53 -5.67
CA VAL A 54 3.19 6.76 -4.33
C VAL A 54 4.58 7.36 -4.48
N GLY A 55 4.67 8.65 -4.21
CA GLY A 55 5.82 9.44 -4.63
C GLY A 55 5.98 9.40 -6.16
N LYS A 56 7.10 8.83 -6.64
CA LYS A 56 7.37 8.67 -8.08
C LYS A 56 6.98 7.28 -8.63
N LYS A 57 6.61 6.34 -7.75
CA LYS A 57 6.32 4.96 -8.14
C LYS A 57 4.85 4.80 -8.49
N GLU A 58 4.55 4.34 -9.70
CA GLU A 58 3.21 3.95 -10.09
C GLU A 58 2.83 2.63 -9.44
N VAL A 59 1.62 2.57 -8.89
CA VAL A 59 1.05 1.38 -8.25
C VAL A 59 -0.02 0.81 -9.18
N LYS A 60 0.04 -0.50 -9.42
CA LYS A 60 -0.92 -1.19 -10.27
C LYS A 60 -2.31 -1.17 -9.63
N VAL A 61 -3.28 -0.68 -10.38
CA VAL A 61 -4.71 -0.69 -10.03
C VAL A 61 -5.38 -1.82 -10.80
N SER A 62 -6.21 -2.60 -10.12
CA SER A 62 -6.98 -3.67 -10.73
C SER A 62 -8.15 -3.13 -11.57
N LYS A 63 -8.76 -3.99 -12.39
CA LYS A 63 -9.97 -3.65 -13.15
C LYS A 63 -11.15 -3.22 -12.27
N ASP A 64 -11.14 -3.59 -10.99
CA ASP A 64 -12.16 -3.24 -10.01
C ASP A 64 -11.79 -1.99 -9.19
N GLY A 65 -10.61 -1.38 -9.44
CA GLY A 65 -10.12 -0.21 -8.73
C GLY A 65 -9.34 -0.53 -7.45
N ASP A 66 -9.04 -1.80 -7.17
CA ASP A 66 -8.30 -2.19 -5.98
C ASP A 66 -6.79 -2.14 -6.24
N PHE A 67 -6.03 -1.74 -5.22
CA PHE A 67 -4.57 -1.78 -5.24
C PHE A 67 -4.00 -2.14 -3.87
N VAL A 68 -2.74 -2.56 -3.85
CA VAL A 68 -2.01 -2.85 -2.62
C VAL A 68 -0.67 -2.12 -2.64
N PHE A 69 -0.27 -1.58 -1.50
CA PHE A 69 1.01 -0.93 -1.31
C PHE A 69 1.68 -1.37 0.00
N GLY A 70 2.90 -1.86 -0.08
CA GLY A 70 3.71 -2.21 1.09
C GLY A 70 4.48 -1.00 1.61
N ILE A 71 4.40 -0.74 2.90
CA ILE A 71 5.17 0.30 3.59
C ILE A 71 6.51 -0.30 4.00
N ASP A 72 7.59 0.36 3.61
CA ASP A 72 8.94 -0.07 3.94
C ASP A 72 9.13 -0.27 5.46
N ARG A 73 9.98 -1.25 5.82
CA ARG A 73 10.31 -1.53 7.21
C ARG A 73 10.85 -0.30 7.94
N ASP A 74 11.67 0.45 7.27
CA ASP A 74 12.36 1.63 7.81
C ASP A 74 11.87 2.94 7.17
N GLN A 75 10.62 2.97 6.70
CA GLN A 75 9.99 4.16 6.11
C GLN A 75 10.16 5.38 7.01
N LYS A 76 10.85 6.40 6.52
CA LYS A 76 11.20 7.60 7.30
C LYS A 76 10.21 8.75 7.10
N TYR A 77 9.61 8.83 5.93
CA TYR A 77 8.78 9.95 5.49
C TYR A 77 7.32 9.53 5.34
N ASP A 78 6.44 10.48 5.44
CA ASP A 78 5.04 10.31 5.15
C ASP A 78 4.84 9.89 3.69
N LEU A 79 3.77 9.16 3.41
CA LEU A 79 3.45 8.66 2.08
C LEU A 79 2.46 9.59 1.38
N THR A 80 2.84 10.06 0.21
CA THR A 80 1.99 10.88 -0.64
C THR A 80 1.46 10.05 -1.78
N PHE A 81 0.15 9.85 -1.77
CA PHE A 81 -0.61 9.18 -2.83
C PHE A 81 -1.13 10.22 -3.80
N THR A 82 -0.89 10.03 -5.07
CA THR A 82 -1.44 10.89 -6.14
C THR A 82 -2.32 10.03 -7.03
N GLU A 83 -3.57 10.37 -7.10
CA GLU A 83 -4.55 9.82 -8.03
C GLU A 83 -4.68 10.72 -9.25
N ILE A 84 -4.67 10.13 -10.43
CA ILE A 84 -4.93 10.81 -11.70
C ILE A 84 -6.05 10.06 -12.41
N VAL A 85 -7.18 10.73 -12.58
CA VAL A 85 -8.36 10.19 -13.28
C VAL A 85 -8.99 11.29 -14.12
N GLU A 86 -9.23 11.01 -15.41
CA GLU A 86 -9.87 11.94 -16.37
C GLU A 86 -9.25 13.35 -16.36
N GLY A 87 -7.91 13.42 -16.29
CA GLY A 87 -7.16 14.68 -16.25
C GLY A 87 -7.17 15.41 -14.89
N ARG A 88 -7.95 14.96 -13.93
CA ARG A 88 -7.94 15.48 -12.55
C ARG A 88 -6.85 14.81 -11.74
N LYS A 89 -6.16 15.59 -10.92
CA LYS A 89 -5.10 15.12 -10.02
C LYS A 89 -5.49 15.43 -8.58
N ILE A 90 -5.57 14.38 -7.76
CA ILE A 90 -5.83 14.50 -6.32
C ILE A 90 -4.61 13.93 -5.58
N THR A 91 -4.19 14.62 -4.52
CA THR A 91 -3.03 14.21 -3.73
C THR A 91 -3.41 14.11 -2.27
N ILE A 92 -3.10 12.98 -1.64
CA ILE A 92 -3.39 12.69 -0.24
C ILE A 92 -2.09 12.27 0.45
N THR A 93 -1.72 12.96 1.52
CA THR A 93 -0.55 12.60 2.34
C THR A 93 -1.01 11.86 3.60
N LYS A 94 -0.40 10.71 3.87
CA LYS A 94 -0.66 9.88 5.04
C LYS A 94 0.59 9.78 5.91
N LYS A 95 0.44 10.13 7.18
CA LYS A 95 1.51 9.99 8.17
C LYS A 95 1.81 8.52 8.43
N VAL A 96 3.09 8.15 8.38
CA VAL A 96 3.55 6.79 8.68
C VAL A 96 4.06 6.73 10.12
N LEU A 97 3.47 5.84 10.90
CA LEU A 97 3.87 5.60 12.27
C LEU A 97 5.09 4.69 12.34
N LYS A 98 5.97 4.94 13.30
CA LYS A 98 7.12 4.08 13.56
C LYS A 98 6.68 2.80 14.27
N ARG A 99 7.30 1.68 13.90
CA ARG A 99 7.11 0.38 14.54
C ARG A 99 8.35 0.00 15.34
N LYS A 100 8.15 -0.55 16.52
CA LYS A 100 9.22 -1.16 17.32
C LYS A 100 9.38 -2.60 16.86
N TYR A 101 10.56 -2.94 16.36
CA TYR A 101 10.91 -4.29 15.91
C TYR A 101 11.67 -5.05 16.99
N ASN A 102 11.49 -6.37 17.00
CA ASN A 102 12.31 -7.24 17.87
C ASN A 102 13.68 -7.47 17.22
N ILE A 103 14.74 -7.10 17.93
CA ILE A 103 16.12 -7.28 17.50
C ILE A 103 16.79 -8.24 18.46
N GLN A 104 17.10 -9.45 17.98
CA GLN A 104 17.83 -10.46 18.75
C GLN A 104 19.33 -10.31 18.49
N ARG A 105 20.11 -10.25 19.59
CA ARG A 105 21.57 -10.27 19.54
C ARG A 105 22.04 -11.64 20.01
N ILE A 106 22.87 -12.30 19.21
CA ILE A 106 23.40 -13.62 19.48
C ILE A 106 24.90 -13.56 19.21
N ASP A 107 25.69 -13.70 20.24
CA ASP A 107 27.14 -13.65 20.17
C ASP A 107 27.74 -15.05 20.48
N GLY A 108 29.03 -15.25 20.19
CA GLY A 108 29.72 -16.51 20.41
C GLY A 108 29.43 -17.60 19.37
N LEU A 109 28.88 -17.25 18.22
CA LEU A 109 28.67 -18.18 17.13
C LEU A 109 29.97 -18.43 16.35
N ALA A 110 30.18 -19.66 15.90
CA ALA A 110 31.25 -19.96 14.94
C ALA A 110 31.07 -19.13 13.67
N GLU A 111 32.17 -18.61 13.12
CA GLU A 111 32.13 -17.70 11.96
C GLU A 111 31.42 -18.33 10.74
N SER A 112 31.58 -19.66 10.55
CA SER A 112 30.88 -20.40 9.48
C SER A 112 29.36 -20.39 9.58
N LYS A 113 28.80 -20.11 10.77
CA LYS A 113 27.36 -19.93 10.99
C LYS A 113 26.90 -18.48 10.78
N VAL A 114 27.84 -17.55 10.84
CA VAL A 114 27.56 -16.11 10.63
C VAL A 114 27.77 -15.73 9.18
N THR A 115 28.85 -16.21 8.55
CA THR A 115 29.19 -15.95 7.16
C THR A 115 29.25 -17.27 6.40
N PRO A 116 28.39 -17.49 5.39
CA PRO A 116 28.43 -18.71 4.61
C PRO A 116 29.80 -18.96 3.98
N PRO A 117 30.30 -20.21 3.97
CA PRO A 117 31.55 -20.53 3.27
C PRO A 117 31.40 -20.34 1.77
N GLU A 118 32.50 -20.01 1.10
CA GLU A 118 32.54 -19.69 -0.34
C GLU A 118 31.94 -20.81 -1.20
N SER A 119 32.12 -22.07 -0.80
CA SER A 119 31.58 -23.25 -1.50
C SER A 119 30.08 -23.24 -1.72
N VAL A 120 29.31 -22.51 -0.88
CA VAL A 120 27.84 -22.44 -1.00
C VAL A 120 27.36 -21.19 -1.78
N TYR A 121 28.22 -20.23 -2.08
CA TYR A 121 27.81 -18.99 -2.78
C TYR A 121 27.20 -19.26 -4.16
N LYS A 122 27.72 -20.24 -4.90
CA LYS A 122 27.15 -20.60 -6.21
C LYS A 122 25.70 -21.05 -6.10
N ARG A 123 25.38 -21.85 -5.08
CA ARG A 123 24.00 -22.28 -4.78
C ARG A 123 23.13 -21.10 -4.36
N ILE A 124 23.60 -20.28 -3.43
CA ILE A 124 22.86 -19.09 -2.96
C ILE A 124 22.54 -18.16 -4.13
N LYS A 125 23.49 -17.92 -5.03
CA LYS A 125 23.27 -17.08 -6.22
C LYS A 125 22.19 -17.67 -7.14
N LYS A 126 22.23 -18.99 -7.38
CA LYS A 126 21.22 -19.68 -8.21
C LYS A 126 19.83 -19.55 -7.59
N GLU A 127 19.71 -19.80 -6.28
CA GLU A 127 18.44 -19.71 -5.54
C GLU A 127 17.91 -18.27 -5.54
N ASN A 128 18.76 -17.26 -5.32
CA ASN A 128 18.36 -15.85 -5.36
C ASN A 128 17.89 -15.42 -6.76
N ASN A 129 18.53 -15.91 -7.83
CA ASN A 129 18.08 -15.62 -9.18
C ASN A 129 16.68 -16.21 -9.45
N ALA A 130 16.44 -17.47 -9.06
CA ALA A 130 15.14 -18.12 -9.22
C ALA A 130 14.04 -17.40 -8.42
N ILE A 131 14.36 -16.91 -7.21
CA ILE A 131 13.46 -16.07 -6.41
C ILE A 131 13.19 -14.75 -7.12
N GLY A 132 14.23 -14.13 -7.69
CA GLY A 132 14.11 -12.89 -8.46
C GLY A 132 13.19 -13.05 -9.67
N GLU A 133 13.36 -14.11 -10.44
CA GLU A 133 12.51 -14.44 -11.59
C GLU A 133 11.05 -14.66 -11.18
N ALA A 134 10.81 -15.45 -10.12
CA ALA A 134 9.47 -15.65 -9.59
C ALA A 134 8.79 -14.36 -9.13
N ARG A 135 9.55 -13.46 -8.48
CA ARG A 135 9.03 -12.16 -8.03
C ARG A 135 8.82 -11.15 -9.15
N ALA A 136 9.46 -11.32 -10.30
CA ALA A 136 9.27 -10.47 -11.47
C ALA A 136 7.94 -10.73 -12.21
N ILE A 137 7.26 -11.83 -11.91
CA ILE A 137 5.97 -12.18 -12.53
C ILE A 137 4.93 -11.15 -12.11
N ASN A 138 4.46 -10.37 -13.08
CA ASN A 138 3.40 -9.38 -12.87
C ASN A 138 2.05 -9.93 -13.34
N SER A 139 1.33 -10.61 -12.47
CA SER A 139 0.01 -11.16 -12.75
C SER A 139 -1.12 -10.16 -12.51
N ASN A 140 -2.32 -10.45 -13.04
CA ASN A 140 -3.55 -9.70 -12.76
C ASN A 140 -4.37 -10.31 -11.61
N LEU A 141 -3.82 -11.31 -10.93
CA LEU A 141 -4.47 -11.97 -9.82
C LEU A 141 -4.52 -11.05 -8.61
N GLN A 142 -5.65 -11.06 -7.91
CA GLN A 142 -5.91 -10.17 -6.79
C GLN A 142 -5.84 -10.91 -5.45
N PHE A 143 -4.91 -11.86 -5.30
CA PHE A 143 -4.74 -12.65 -4.07
C PHE A 143 -4.48 -11.80 -2.81
N PHE A 144 -4.04 -10.55 -2.98
CA PHE A 144 -3.87 -9.63 -1.86
C PHE A 144 -5.20 -9.25 -1.17
N LYS A 145 -6.34 -9.54 -1.78
CA LYS A 145 -7.68 -9.35 -1.20
C LYS A 145 -8.11 -10.53 -0.35
N GLU A 146 -7.50 -11.69 -0.56
CA GLU A 146 -7.84 -12.92 0.13
C GLU A 146 -7.23 -12.96 1.54
N LYS A 147 -7.89 -13.69 2.41
CA LYS A 147 -7.36 -13.93 3.76
C LYS A 147 -6.23 -14.94 3.72
N PHE A 148 -5.07 -14.57 4.24
CA PHE A 148 -3.97 -15.52 4.39
C PHE A 148 -4.32 -16.61 5.40
N ILE A 149 -3.97 -17.85 5.05
CA ILE A 149 -4.08 -19.00 5.93
C ILE A 149 -2.72 -19.33 6.55
N MET A 150 -2.72 -19.91 7.74
CA MET A 150 -1.50 -20.44 8.33
C MET A 150 -1.08 -21.68 7.54
N PRO A 151 0.13 -21.70 6.94
CA PRO A 151 0.59 -22.84 6.11
C PRO A 151 0.87 -24.09 6.93
N VAL A 152 1.19 -23.93 8.20
CA VAL A 152 1.51 -25.01 9.15
C VAL A 152 1.28 -24.54 10.57
N GLU A 153 0.89 -25.43 11.45
CA GLU A 153 0.86 -25.19 12.89
C GLU A 153 2.28 -25.32 13.47
N GLY A 154 2.64 -24.43 14.39
CA GLY A 154 3.95 -24.45 15.02
C GLY A 154 4.32 -23.12 15.67
N ILE A 155 5.55 -23.07 16.16
CA ILE A 155 6.10 -21.89 16.84
C ILE A 155 6.45 -20.82 15.79
N ILE A 156 5.93 -19.62 15.99
CA ILE A 156 6.31 -18.45 15.18
C ILE A 156 7.71 -17.99 15.61
N SER A 157 8.74 -18.41 14.89
CA SER A 157 10.15 -18.09 15.19
C SER A 157 10.58 -16.68 14.80
N GLY A 158 9.79 -15.97 14.02
CA GLY A 158 10.04 -14.60 13.63
C GLY A 158 8.84 -13.97 12.93
N VAL A 159 8.74 -12.66 13.01
CA VAL A 159 7.73 -11.86 12.31
C VAL A 159 8.40 -10.87 11.36
N TYR A 160 7.68 -10.39 10.36
CA TYR A 160 8.23 -9.43 9.39
C TYR A 160 8.88 -8.24 10.08
N GLY A 161 10.09 -7.90 9.65
CA GLY A 161 10.89 -6.79 10.16
C GLY A 161 11.74 -7.11 11.38
N SER A 162 11.59 -8.28 12.03
CA SER A 162 12.52 -8.73 13.07
C SER A 162 13.92 -8.89 12.49
N GLN A 163 14.93 -8.58 13.29
CA GLN A 163 16.33 -8.64 12.87
C GLN A 163 17.14 -9.47 13.87
N ARG A 164 18.12 -10.21 13.36
CA ARG A 164 19.15 -10.86 14.17
C ARG A 164 20.48 -10.17 13.94
N ILE A 165 21.20 -9.91 15.03
CA ILE A 165 22.59 -9.45 15.00
C ILE A 165 23.42 -10.62 15.49
N LEU A 166 24.21 -11.24 14.60
CA LEU A 166 25.02 -12.40 14.87
C LEU A 166 26.49 -11.98 14.95
N ASN A 167 27.14 -12.13 16.13
CA ASN A 167 28.51 -11.65 16.38
C ASN A 167 28.71 -10.20 15.91
N GLY A 168 27.76 -9.32 16.24
CA GLY A 168 27.78 -7.92 15.85
C GLY A 168 27.39 -7.64 14.37
N LYS A 169 27.19 -8.66 13.53
CA LYS A 169 26.82 -8.51 12.10
C LYS A 169 25.30 -8.58 11.92
N PRO A 170 24.62 -7.53 11.44
CA PRO A 170 23.19 -7.57 11.17
C PRO A 170 22.84 -8.60 10.09
N ARG A 171 21.73 -9.33 10.31
CA ARG A 171 21.15 -10.29 9.36
C ARG A 171 19.66 -10.01 9.20
N TRP A 172 19.19 -10.08 7.98
CA TRP A 172 17.79 -9.87 7.59
C TRP A 172 17.12 -11.18 7.24
#